data_5bdd10199482037782ef197b759da4d8
#
_entry.id   5bdd10199482037782ef197b759da4d8
#
_cell.length_a   1.000
_cell.length_b   1.000
_cell.length_c   1.000
_cell.angle_alpha   90.00
_cell.angle_beta   90.00
_cell.angle_gamma   90.00
#
_symmetry.space_group_name_H-M   'P 1'
#
loop_
_entity.id
_entity.type
_entity.pdbx_description
1 polymer ?
#
loop_
_entity_poly.entity_id
_entity_poly.type
_entity_poly.pdbx_seq_one_letter_code
_entity_poly.pdbx_strand_id
1 'polypeptide(L)'
;MKETTSISFRGCIAISPFRYLWFGQICSQLAVNTTLFTLALILYRSTGSNTAVSILFLSYGIPSLLFGLLAGVIVDHLDKRRVLILCDIVRAVLVLGLFFVFQNPFLVYGLLFVHALLTQFYVPAEAPMIPRLIPQTMLVTANSLFSFTYYSSVGLGFILAGPFLRVFGAHVTFIIISTLFVVASFFVSLVPKQQSLQSFTSIMRKDFITLLQKVLRDVREGLAYVSSSKKLFDALLLLTGTQIILTILGTLGPGFADRVLEIDVRDASIYITAPVVIGIIVGALWVGSIGYQRSKERLIRTGIFSAGTILMIISIIIRFSRVVGMQWIFDSFLRLPLLFLLFFLLGVANSLLDVPSNSILQSQAQGTMRSRIYGMLTAAVGGIGILPVIAGGVLADAIGVGKVIFSLGFVITLFGLYRLKRYNT
;
A
#
# COMPACT_ATOMS: atom_id res chain seq x y z
N MET A 1 -2.18 38.47 23.15
CA MET A 1 -1.78 37.15 23.65
C MET A 1 -1.73 36.20 22.44
N LYS A 2 -0.55 35.87 21.93
CA LYS A 2 -0.40 34.79 20.92
C LYS A 2 -0.47 33.49 21.74
N GLU A 3 -1.57 32.76 21.61
CA GLU A 3 -1.61 31.37 22.06
C GLU A 3 -0.42 30.62 21.44
N THR A 4 0.51 30.20 22.28
CA THR A 4 1.57 29.27 21.93
C THR A 4 0.89 27.95 21.61
N THR A 5 0.51 27.75 20.33
CA THR A 5 0.01 26.48 19.84
C THR A 5 1.08 25.43 20.14
N SER A 6 0.81 24.58 21.08
CA SER A 6 1.74 23.52 21.49
C SER A 6 2.10 22.66 20.27
N ILE A 7 3.40 22.38 20.08
CA ILE A 7 3.91 21.47 19.06
C ILE A 7 3.44 20.06 19.40
N SER A 8 2.19 19.74 19.09
CA SER A 8 1.53 18.48 19.39
C SER A 8 0.52 18.13 18.31
N PHE A 9 0.13 16.86 18.23
CA PHE A 9 -0.97 16.43 17.34
C PHE A 9 -2.25 17.23 17.56
N ARG A 10 -2.59 17.53 18.81
CA ARG A 10 -3.76 18.37 19.17
C ARG A 10 -3.63 19.78 18.62
N GLY A 11 -2.42 20.37 18.67
CA GLY A 11 -2.14 21.68 18.10
C GLY A 11 -2.35 21.73 16.59
N CYS A 12 -1.93 20.69 15.86
CA CYS A 12 -2.18 20.58 14.40
C CYS A 12 -3.68 20.48 14.11
N ILE A 13 -4.41 19.64 14.82
CA ILE A 13 -5.86 19.41 14.62
C ILE A 13 -6.69 20.65 15.03
N ALA A 14 -6.18 21.50 15.93
CA ALA A 14 -6.84 22.76 16.30
C ALA A 14 -6.91 23.76 15.14
N ILE A 15 -6.00 23.68 14.16
CA ILE A 15 -5.99 24.51 12.96
C ILE A 15 -7.07 24.01 11.99
N SER A 16 -8.19 24.74 11.90
CA SER A 16 -9.36 24.31 11.12
C SER A 16 -9.07 23.94 9.66
N PRO A 17 -8.31 24.73 8.86
CA PRO A 17 -8.02 24.34 7.47
C PRO A 17 -7.24 23.05 7.35
N PHE A 18 -6.29 22.80 8.25
CA PHE A 18 -5.52 21.55 8.27
C PHE A 18 -6.41 20.36 8.68
N ARG A 19 -7.24 20.54 9.70
CA ARG A 19 -8.19 19.52 10.15
C ARG A 19 -9.13 19.08 9.04
N TYR A 20 -9.64 20.00 8.25
CA TYR A 20 -10.51 19.67 7.12
C TYR A 20 -9.76 18.89 6.03
N LEU A 21 -8.54 19.28 5.67
CA LEU A 21 -7.72 18.54 4.73
C LEU A 21 -7.43 17.12 5.25
N TRP A 22 -7.09 17.00 6.54
CA TRP A 22 -6.77 15.74 7.19
C TRP A 22 -7.97 14.79 7.27
N PHE A 23 -9.18 15.26 7.62
CA PHE A 23 -10.40 14.45 7.58
C PHE A 23 -10.76 14.02 6.14
N GLY A 24 -10.57 14.91 5.18
CA GLY A 24 -10.70 14.56 3.75
C GLY A 24 -9.79 13.39 3.37
N GLN A 25 -8.51 13.44 3.78
CA GLN A 25 -7.56 12.35 3.54
C GLN A 25 -8.00 11.03 4.20
N ILE A 26 -8.44 11.06 5.47
CA ILE A 26 -8.90 9.84 6.16
C ILE A 26 -10.00 9.16 5.35
N CYS A 27 -11.04 9.90 4.99
CA CYS A 27 -12.18 9.37 4.25
C CYS A 27 -11.76 8.86 2.85
N SER A 28 -10.99 9.65 2.12
CA SER A 28 -10.54 9.30 0.76
C SER A 28 -9.63 8.07 0.76
N GLN A 29 -8.63 8.00 1.65
CA GLN A 29 -7.69 6.88 1.72
C GLN A 29 -8.37 5.59 2.19
N LEU A 30 -9.27 5.69 3.18
CA LEU A 30 -10.06 4.55 3.62
C LEU A 30 -10.92 4.02 2.47
N ALA A 31 -11.62 4.91 1.74
CA ALA A 31 -12.43 4.54 0.59
C ALA A 31 -11.62 3.87 -0.53
N VAL A 32 -10.43 4.41 -0.89
CA VAL A 32 -9.54 3.83 -1.90
C VAL A 32 -9.15 2.40 -1.55
N ASN A 33 -8.66 2.19 -0.33
CA ASN A 33 -8.16 0.88 0.10
C ASN A 33 -9.29 -0.13 0.29
N THR A 34 -10.44 0.30 0.82
CA THR A 34 -11.63 -0.56 0.92
C THR A 34 -12.15 -0.95 -0.46
N THR A 35 -12.15 -0.03 -1.45
CA THR A 35 -12.51 -0.34 -2.84
C THR A 35 -11.64 -1.43 -3.42
N LEU A 36 -10.31 -1.26 -3.33
CA LEU A 36 -9.35 -2.19 -3.92
C LEU A 36 -9.54 -3.61 -3.39
N PHE A 37 -9.63 -3.76 -2.06
CA PHE A 37 -9.74 -5.08 -1.47
C PHE A 37 -11.15 -5.68 -1.61
N THR A 38 -12.20 -4.86 -1.57
CA THR A 38 -13.58 -5.29 -1.88
C THR A 38 -13.67 -5.88 -3.27
N LEU A 39 -13.08 -5.21 -4.27
CA LEU A 39 -13.05 -5.71 -5.64
C LEU A 39 -12.22 -6.99 -5.77
N ALA A 40 -11.11 -7.12 -5.04
CA ALA A 40 -10.31 -8.35 -5.02
C ALA A 40 -11.13 -9.55 -4.51
N LEU A 41 -11.88 -9.36 -3.42
CA LEU A 41 -12.76 -10.41 -2.86
C LEU A 41 -13.91 -10.78 -3.82
N ILE A 42 -14.60 -9.79 -4.38
CA ILE A 42 -15.70 -9.99 -5.34
C ILE A 42 -15.19 -10.71 -6.58
N LEU A 43 -14.08 -10.23 -7.14
CA LEU A 43 -13.53 -10.77 -8.39
C LEU A 43 -13.06 -12.21 -8.22
N TYR A 44 -12.36 -12.51 -7.11
CA TYR A 44 -11.98 -13.89 -6.82
C TYR A 44 -13.23 -14.77 -6.65
N ARG A 45 -14.25 -14.30 -5.92
CA ARG A 45 -15.49 -15.05 -5.70
C ARG A 45 -16.25 -15.34 -7.00
N SER A 46 -16.22 -14.43 -7.97
CA SER A 46 -16.91 -14.60 -9.27
C SER A 46 -16.14 -15.44 -10.27
N THR A 47 -14.79 -15.41 -10.22
CA THR A 47 -13.94 -16.07 -11.22
C THR A 47 -13.23 -17.32 -10.70
N GLY A 48 -13.05 -17.47 -9.38
CA GLY A 48 -12.22 -18.50 -8.76
C GLY A 48 -10.73 -18.40 -9.09
N SER A 49 -10.26 -17.26 -9.65
CA SER A 49 -8.93 -17.11 -10.23
C SER A 49 -8.08 -16.09 -9.49
N ASN A 50 -6.91 -16.50 -9.03
CA ASN A 50 -5.88 -15.61 -8.50
C ASN A 50 -5.27 -14.72 -9.58
N THR A 51 -5.22 -15.22 -10.83
CA THR A 51 -4.80 -14.44 -11.99
C THR A 51 -5.70 -13.23 -12.20
N ALA A 52 -7.03 -13.39 -12.08
CA ALA A 52 -7.98 -12.29 -12.19
C ALA A 52 -7.71 -11.22 -11.12
N VAL A 53 -7.45 -11.62 -9.87
CA VAL A 53 -7.08 -10.70 -8.78
C VAL A 53 -5.74 -10.02 -9.06
N SER A 54 -4.76 -10.73 -9.62
CA SER A 54 -3.47 -10.13 -9.99
C SER A 54 -3.62 -9.07 -11.09
N ILE A 55 -4.49 -9.29 -12.08
CA ILE A 55 -4.82 -8.30 -13.12
C ILE A 55 -5.52 -7.07 -12.51
N LEU A 56 -6.33 -7.25 -11.46
CA LEU A 56 -6.93 -6.15 -10.73
C LEU A 56 -5.86 -5.24 -10.09
N PHE A 57 -4.91 -5.83 -9.36
CA PHE A 57 -3.79 -5.07 -8.77
C PHE A 57 -2.89 -4.43 -9.83
N LEU A 58 -2.73 -5.09 -10.98
CA LEU A 58 -2.05 -4.53 -12.15
C LEU A 58 -2.79 -3.30 -12.68
N SER A 59 -4.11 -3.38 -12.86
CA SER A 59 -4.94 -2.27 -13.32
C SER A 59 -4.86 -1.07 -12.38
N TYR A 60 -4.67 -1.31 -11.08
CA TYR A 60 -4.40 -0.26 -10.09
C TYR A 60 -2.97 0.28 -10.15
N GLY A 61 -1.97 -0.55 -10.44
CA GLY A 61 -0.56 -0.18 -10.46
C GLY A 61 -0.09 0.53 -11.73
N ILE A 62 -0.58 0.15 -12.91
CA ILE A 62 -0.17 0.72 -14.20
C ILE A 62 -0.30 2.25 -14.27
N PRO A 63 -1.39 2.89 -13.80
CA PRO A 63 -1.50 4.34 -13.81
C PRO A 63 -0.38 5.05 -13.08
N SER A 64 0.16 4.49 -12.00
CA SER A 64 1.25 5.10 -11.25
C SER A 64 2.56 5.10 -12.06
N LEU A 65 2.82 4.03 -12.80
CA LEU A 65 3.98 3.93 -13.68
C LEU A 65 3.92 4.89 -14.86
N LEU A 66 2.75 4.97 -15.52
CA LEU A 66 2.58 5.76 -16.74
C LEU A 66 2.35 7.24 -16.48
N PHE A 67 1.58 7.58 -15.45
CA PHE A 67 1.06 8.92 -15.26
C PHE A 67 1.56 9.61 -13.97
N GLY A 68 2.19 8.89 -13.04
CA GLY A 68 2.56 9.44 -11.74
C GLY A 68 3.43 10.69 -11.83
N LEU A 69 4.42 10.70 -12.72
CA LEU A 69 5.30 11.86 -12.94
C LEU A 69 4.61 12.98 -13.71
N LEU A 70 3.81 12.64 -14.72
CA LEU A 70 3.06 13.61 -15.53
C LEU A 70 2.00 14.33 -14.70
N ALA A 71 1.30 13.59 -13.85
CA ALA A 71 0.27 14.13 -12.99
C ALA A 71 0.82 15.20 -12.04
N GLY A 72 2.00 14.99 -11.47
CA GLY A 72 2.66 15.98 -10.62
C GLY A 72 2.86 17.33 -11.31
N VAL A 73 3.37 17.30 -12.52
CA VAL A 73 3.60 18.52 -13.32
C VAL A 73 2.29 19.21 -13.67
N ILE A 74 1.28 18.46 -14.09
CA ILE A 74 -0.03 19.04 -14.43
C ILE A 74 -0.65 19.69 -13.19
N VAL A 75 -0.59 19.03 -12.05
CA VAL A 75 -1.16 19.52 -10.78
C VAL A 75 -0.47 20.77 -10.25
N ASP A 76 0.83 20.96 -10.52
CA ASP A 76 1.55 22.15 -10.09
C ASP A 76 0.91 23.46 -10.62
N HIS A 77 0.27 23.39 -11.79
CA HIS A 77 -0.38 24.52 -12.47
C HIS A 77 -1.89 24.63 -12.19
N LEU A 78 -2.47 23.66 -11.48
CA LEU A 78 -3.89 23.63 -11.15
C LEU A 78 -4.17 24.13 -9.72
N ASP A 79 -5.41 24.55 -9.49
CA ASP A 79 -5.92 24.76 -8.12
C ASP A 79 -6.01 23.41 -7.41
N LYS A 80 -5.08 23.18 -6.49
CA LYS A 80 -4.89 21.92 -5.79
C LYS A 80 -6.15 21.47 -5.05
N ARG A 81 -6.87 22.42 -4.42
CA ARG A 81 -8.15 22.16 -3.75
C ARG A 81 -9.21 21.64 -4.74
N ARG A 82 -9.33 22.28 -5.91
CA ARG A 82 -10.28 21.83 -6.95
C ARG A 82 -9.91 20.44 -7.49
N VAL A 83 -8.63 20.16 -7.66
CA VAL A 83 -8.15 18.84 -8.09
C VAL A 83 -8.58 17.76 -7.08
N LEU A 84 -8.37 17.98 -5.77
CA LEU A 84 -8.77 17.02 -4.74
C LEU A 84 -10.29 16.79 -4.75
N ILE A 85 -11.08 17.85 -4.77
CA ILE A 85 -12.56 17.77 -4.81
C ILE A 85 -13.02 16.99 -6.06
N LEU A 86 -12.50 17.35 -7.24
CA LEU A 86 -12.87 16.68 -8.48
C LEU A 86 -12.47 15.20 -8.47
N CYS A 87 -11.27 14.88 -8.01
CA CYS A 87 -10.82 13.49 -7.90
C CYS A 87 -11.76 12.66 -7.00
N ASP A 88 -12.13 13.17 -5.83
CA ASP A 88 -13.02 12.44 -4.91
C ASP A 88 -14.43 12.31 -5.46
N ILE A 89 -15.00 13.35 -6.09
CA ILE A 89 -16.31 13.28 -6.74
C ILE A 89 -16.32 12.27 -7.89
N VAL A 90 -15.32 12.31 -8.76
CA VAL A 90 -15.24 11.36 -9.89
C VAL A 90 -15.05 9.94 -9.37
N ARG A 91 -14.23 9.72 -8.34
CA ARG A 91 -14.09 8.40 -7.70
C ARG A 91 -15.41 7.92 -7.08
N ALA A 92 -16.17 8.80 -6.43
CA ALA A 92 -17.49 8.46 -5.92
C ALA A 92 -18.41 7.95 -7.02
N VAL A 93 -18.43 8.65 -8.17
CA VAL A 93 -19.22 8.24 -9.35
C VAL A 93 -18.74 6.92 -9.94
N LEU A 94 -17.42 6.72 -10.05
CA LEU A 94 -16.84 5.45 -10.53
C LEU A 94 -17.21 4.27 -9.63
N VAL A 95 -17.15 4.45 -8.30
CA VAL A 95 -17.52 3.41 -7.34
C VAL A 95 -19.03 3.13 -7.38
N LEU A 96 -19.87 4.16 -7.56
CA LEU A 96 -21.30 3.94 -7.85
C LEU A 96 -21.50 3.21 -9.19
N GLY A 97 -20.68 3.49 -10.20
CA GLY A 97 -20.71 2.75 -11.46
C GLY A 97 -20.44 1.25 -11.26
N LEU A 98 -19.56 0.87 -10.32
CA LEU A 98 -19.30 -0.53 -9.98
C LEU A 98 -20.56 -1.25 -9.46
N PHE A 99 -21.49 -0.54 -8.84
CA PHE A 99 -22.79 -1.08 -8.41
C PHE A 99 -23.52 -1.83 -9.54
N PHE A 100 -23.39 -1.37 -10.78
CA PHE A 100 -24.08 -1.95 -11.95
C PHE A 100 -23.24 -3.01 -12.67
N VAL A 101 -21.92 -2.96 -12.57
CA VAL A 101 -21.01 -3.73 -13.45
C VAL A 101 -20.02 -4.65 -12.74
N PHE A 102 -20.07 -4.75 -11.40
CA PHE A 102 -19.08 -5.52 -10.63
C PHE A 102 -19.00 -7.01 -10.98
N GLN A 103 -19.98 -7.55 -11.68
CA GLN A 103 -19.98 -8.93 -12.17
C GLN A 103 -19.17 -9.10 -13.46
N ASN A 104 -18.82 -8.01 -14.16
CA ASN A 104 -18.02 -8.05 -15.38
C ASN A 104 -16.56 -7.67 -15.07
N PRO A 105 -15.62 -8.62 -15.08
CA PRO A 105 -14.23 -8.36 -14.75
C PRO A 105 -13.58 -7.27 -15.60
N PHE A 106 -13.86 -7.22 -16.90
CA PHE A 106 -13.26 -6.24 -17.82
C PHE A 106 -13.68 -4.79 -17.46
N LEU A 107 -14.94 -4.60 -17.13
CA LEU A 107 -15.44 -3.28 -16.72
C LEU A 107 -14.89 -2.88 -15.36
N VAL A 108 -14.73 -3.85 -14.43
CA VAL A 108 -14.10 -3.63 -13.13
C VAL A 108 -12.65 -3.17 -13.31
N TYR A 109 -11.87 -3.83 -14.18
CA TYR A 109 -10.48 -3.43 -14.46
C TYR A 109 -10.41 -2.01 -15.05
N GLY A 110 -11.29 -1.70 -16.03
CA GLY A 110 -11.35 -0.38 -16.65
C GLY A 110 -11.71 0.73 -15.65
N LEU A 111 -12.75 0.53 -14.83
CA LEU A 111 -13.15 1.50 -13.82
C LEU A 111 -12.08 1.68 -12.74
N LEU A 112 -11.44 0.59 -12.30
CA LEU A 112 -10.36 0.66 -11.34
C LEU A 112 -9.11 1.35 -11.91
N PHE A 113 -8.80 1.14 -13.18
CA PHE A 113 -7.72 1.85 -13.86
C PHE A 113 -7.95 3.37 -13.84
N VAL A 114 -9.16 3.83 -14.19
CA VAL A 114 -9.51 5.26 -14.14
C VAL A 114 -9.48 5.77 -12.70
N HIS A 115 -9.99 5.00 -11.74
CA HIS A 115 -9.93 5.33 -10.32
C HIS A 115 -8.47 5.50 -9.83
N ALA A 116 -7.58 4.60 -10.23
CA ALA A 116 -6.17 4.66 -9.88
C ALA A 116 -5.44 5.81 -10.58
N LEU A 117 -5.83 6.14 -11.82
CA LEU A 117 -5.34 7.33 -12.54
C LEU A 117 -5.62 8.61 -11.74
N LEU A 118 -6.82 8.76 -11.18
CA LEU A 118 -7.17 9.91 -10.33
C LEU A 118 -6.29 10.00 -9.07
N THR A 119 -5.82 8.85 -8.55
CA THR A 119 -4.89 8.81 -7.41
C THR A 119 -3.56 9.48 -7.74
N GLN A 120 -3.10 9.39 -9.01
CA GLN A 120 -1.86 10.01 -9.43
C GLN A 120 -1.95 11.55 -9.43
N PHE A 121 -3.14 12.13 -9.60
CA PHE A 121 -3.37 13.57 -9.47
C PHE A 121 -3.63 14.00 -8.02
N TYR A 122 -4.22 13.13 -7.22
CA TYR A 122 -4.57 13.42 -5.83
C TYR A 122 -3.35 13.67 -4.96
N VAL A 123 -2.38 12.77 -4.96
CA VAL A 123 -1.19 12.83 -4.08
C VAL A 123 -0.36 14.11 -4.31
N PRO A 124 0.01 14.52 -5.55
CA PRO A 124 0.75 15.75 -5.77
C PRO A 124 -0.10 17.02 -5.52
N ALA A 125 -1.43 16.91 -5.48
CA ALA A 125 -2.29 18.03 -5.08
C ALA A 125 -2.30 18.21 -3.56
N GLU A 126 -2.33 17.13 -2.79
CA GLU A 126 -2.46 17.11 -1.35
C GLU A 126 -1.16 17.58 -0.63
N ALA A 127 -0.03 16.98 -0.97
CA ALA A 127 1.23 17.18 -0.27
C ALA A 127 1.66 18.66 -0.16
N PRO A 128 1.59 19.50 -1.21
CA PRO A 128 1.95 20.90 -1.13
C PRO A 128 0.97 21.79 -0.34
N MET A 129 -0.23 21.28 -0.05
CA MET A 129 -1.19 22.05 0.76
C MET A 129 -0.81 22.04 2.24
N ILE A 130 -0.21 20.96 2.75
CA ILE A 130 0.16 20.83 4.16
C ILE A 130 1.02 22.02 4.65
N PRO A 131 2.17 22.34 4.02
CA PRO A 131 3.02 23.45 4.48
C PRO A 131 2.39 24.84 4.34
N ARG A 132 1.32 24.99 3.59
CA ARG A 132 0.58 26.25 3.44
C ARG A 132 -0.49 26.46 4.51
N LEU A 133 -0.90 25.38 5.17
CA LEU A 133 -1.98 25.40 6.17
C LEU A 133 -1.46 25.39 7.61
N ILE A 134 -0.18 25.07 7.80
CA ILE A 134 0.45 24.90 9.12
C ILE A 134 1.75 25.71 9.22
N PRO A 135 2.07 26.28 10.42
CA PRO A 135 3.37 26.88 10.68
C PRO A 135 4.53 25.90 10.45
N GLN A 136 5.67 26.40 9.99
CA GLN A 136 6.84 25.56 9.70
C GLN A 136 7.32 24.72 10.88
N THR A 137 7.17 25.24 12.10
CA THR A 137 7.52 24.53 13.34
C THR A 137 6.71 23.27 13.58
N MET A 138 5.50 23.15 12.98
CA MET A 138 4.58 22.03 13.14
C MET A 138 4.59 21.06 11.94
N LEU A 139 5.36 21.34 10.90
CA LEU A 139 5.35 20.54 9.64
C LEU A 139 5.71 19.07 9.87
N VAL A 140 6.67 18.79 10.75
CA VAL A 140 7.08 17.41 11.06
C VAL A 140 5.92 16.65 11.68
N THR A 141 5.25 17.26 12.67
CA THR A 141 4.08 16.66 13.35
C THR A 141 2.91 16.45 12.40
N ALA A 142 2.65 17.42 11.50
CA ALA A 142 1.59 17.33 10.51
C ALA A 142 1.86 16.19 9.51
N ASN A 143 3.07 16.10 8.95
CA ASN A 143 3.44 15.02 8.04
C ASN A 143 3.40 13.65 8.72
N SER A 144 3.78 13.56 9.99
CA SER A 144 3.66 12.32 10.77
C SER A 144 2.19 11.89 10.91
N LEU A 145 1.28 12.85 11.15
CA LEU A 145 -0.16 12.59 11.24
C LEU A 145 -0.73 12.08 9.90
N PHE A 146 -0.32 12.70 8.78
CA PHE A 146 -0.71 12.27 7.43
C PHE A 146 -0.19 10.88 7.10
N SER A 147 1.08 10.59 7.41
CA SER A 147 1.66 9.26 7.20
C SER A 147 0.98 8.20 8.06
N PHE A 148 0.74 8.49 9.33
CA PHE A 148 0.00 7.59 10.22
C PHE A 148 -1.39 7.27 9.66
N THR A 149 -2.12 8.28 9.21
CA THR A 149 -3.44 8.13 8.62
C THR A 149 -3.38 7.27 7.34
N TYR A 150 -2.41 7.52 6.46
CA TYR A 150 -2.23 6.75 5.24
C TYR A 150 -2.06 5.25 5.54
N TYR A 151 -1.08 4.88 6.37
CA TYR A 151 -0.83 3.47 6.69
C TYR A 151 -1.98 2.82 7.47
N SER A 152 -2.60 3.57 8.38
CA SER A 152 -3.79 3.08 9.11
C SER A 152 -4.96 2.83 8.17
N SER A 153 -5.18 3.72 7.19
CA SER A 153 -6.26 3.56 6.22
C SER A 153 -6.04 2.38 5.28
N VAL A 154 -4.79 2.08 4.92
CA VAL A 154 -4.45 0.85 4.16
C VAL A 154 -4.89 -0.38 4.96
N GLY A 155 -4.45 -0.50 6.21
CA GLY A 155 -4.79 -1.63 7.06
C GLY A 155 -6.28 -1.74 7.32
N LEU A 156 -6.92 -0.66 7.75
CA LEU A 156 -8.35 -0.64 8.07
C LEU A 156 -9.21 -0.87 6.83
N GLY A 157 -8.86 -0.29 5.69
CA GLY A 157 -9.61 -0.49 4.44
C GLY A 157 -9.65 -1.96 4.01
N PHE A 158 -8.52 -2.65 4.14
CA PHE A 158 -8.44 -4.08 3.83
C PHE A 158 -9.20 -4.94 4.85
N ILE A 159 -9.12 -4.60 6.14
CA ILE A 159 -9.83 -5.32 7.20
C ILE A 159 -11.35 -5.15 7.07
N LEU A 160 -11.82 -3.95 6.75
CA LEU A 160 -13.25 -3.62 6.68
C LEU A 160 -13.95 -4.19 5.45
N ALA A 161 -13.22 -4.43 4.34
CA ALA A 161 -13.81 -4.88 3.08
C ALA A 161 -14.62 -6.19 3.22
N GLY A 162 -14.06 -7.19 3.91
CA GLY A 162 -14.74 -8.47 4.13
C GLY A 162 -16.02 -8.36 4.97
N PRO A 163 -15.95 -7.77 6.19
CA PRO A 163 -17.13 -7.51 7.01
C PRO A 163 -18.21 -6.70 6.30
N PHE A 164 -17.83 -5.65 5.54
CA PHE A 164 -18.81 -4.88 4.78
C PHE A 164 -19.52 -5.73 3.73
N LEU A 165 -18.78 -6.54 2.97
CA LEU A 165 -19.37 -7.46 2.01
C LEU A 165 -20.23 -8.53 2.66
N ARG A 166 -19.86 -8.99 3.86
CA ARG A 166 -20.61 -10.04 4.56
C ARG A 166 -21.93 -9.52 5.12
N VAL A 167 -21.91 -8.33 5.73
CA VAL A 167 -23.08 -7.76 6.43
C VAL A 167 -24.00 -7.03 5.45
N PHE A 168 -23.44 -6.24 4.55
CA PHE A 168 -24.23 -5.34 3.71
C PHE A 168 -24.36 -5.81 2.24
N GLY A 169 -23.55 -6.81 1.82
CA GLY A 169 -23.46 -7.20 0.42
C GLY A 169 -22.72 -6.19 -0.45
N ALA A 170 -22.52 -6.53 -1.74
CA ALA A 170 -21.71 -5.72 -2.65
C ALA A 170 -22.33 -4.33 -2.91
N HIS A 171 -23.62 -4.28 -3.19
CA HIS A 171 -24.30 -3.04 -3.58
C HIS A 171 -24.23 -1.97 -2.50
N VAL A 172 -24.59 -2.33 -1.24
CA VAL A 172 -24.55 -1.35 -0.13
C VAL A 172 -23.11 -0.99 0.23
N THR A 173 -22.15 -1.92 0.10
CA THR A 173 -20.74 -1.65 0.29
C THR A 173 -20.24 -0.57 -0.67
N PHE A 174 -20.60 -0.62 -1.97
CA PHE A 174 -20.25 0.44 -2.92
C PHE A 174 -20.89 1.78 -2.59
N ILE A 175 -22.14 1.79 -2.07
CA ILE A 175 -22.79 3.03 -1.60
C ILE A 175 -22.01 3.62 -0.42
N ILE A 176 -21.62 2.80 0.57
CA ILE A 176 -20.82 3.26 1.73
C ILE A 176 -19.50 3.86 1.27
N ILE A 177 -18.79 3.16 0.40
CA ILE A 177 -17.49 3.62 -0.11
C ILE A 177 -17.65 4.92 -0.91
N SER A 178 -18.66 5.01 -1.79
CA SER A 178 -18.95 6.23 -2.55
C SER A 178 -19.26 7.40 -1.62
N THR A 179 -20.04 7.16 -0.56
CA THR A 179 -20.36 8.17 0.46
C THR A 179 -19.10 8.68 1.15
N LEU A 180 -18.12 7.81 1.46
CA LEU A 180 -16.84 8.23 2.03
C LEU A 180 -16.09 9.20 1.09
N PHE A 181 -16.10 8.99 -0.23
CA PHE A 181 -15.51 9.94 -1.18
C PHE A 181 -16.26 11.27 -1.23
N VAL A 182 -17.60 11.26 -1.18
CA VAL A 182 -18.39 12.48 -1.10
C VAL A 182 -18.09 13.24 0.18
N VAL A 183 -18.01 12.57 1.33
CA VAL A 183 -17.62 13.17 2.62
C VAL A 183 -16.19 13.73 2.56
N ALA A 184 -15.26 13.02 1.92
CA ALA A 184 -13.89 13.51 1.69
C ALA A 184 -13.90 14.82 0.89
N SER A 185 -14.62 14.85 -0.23
CA SER A 185 -14.79 16.04 -1.06
C SER A 185 -15.43 17.19 -0.28
N PHE A 186 -16.43 16.93 0.55
CA PHE A 186 -17.05 17.92 1.42
C PHE A 186 -16.03 18.54 2.37
N PHE A 187 -15.25 17.75 3.09
CA PHE A 187 -14.22 18.27 3.99
C PHE A 187 -13.17 19.11 3.24
N VAL A 188 -12.68 18.63 2.10
CA VAL A 188 -11.74 19.40 1.27
C VAL A 188 -12.36 20.70 0.77
N SER A 189 -13.68 20.75 0.55
CA SER A 189 -14.39 21.97 0.14
C SER A 189 -14.41 23.06 1.21
N LEU A 190 -14.20 22.72 2.47
CA LEU A 190 -14.08 23.66 3.60
C LEU A 190 -12.68 24.29 3.72
N VAL A 191 -11.68 23.74 3.01
CA VAL A 191 -10.33 24.32 2.98
C VAL A 191 -10.35 25.63 2.20
N PRO A 192 -9.69 26.71 2.66
CA PRO A 192 -9.65 27.98 1.96
C PRO A 192 -9.13 27.87 0.52
N LYS A 193 -9.71 28.65 -0.40
CA LYS A 193 -9.23 28.74 -1.79
C LYS A 193 -7.79 29.22 -1.83
N GLN A 194 -6.96 28.55 -2.57
CA GLN A 194 -5.59 28.97 -2.81
C GLN A 194 -5.50 29.69 -4.16
N GLN A 195 -4.80 30.81 -4.21
CA GLN A 195 -4.58 31.51 -5.48
C GLN A 195 -3.71 30.64 -6.38
N SER A 196 -4.24 30.31 -7.56
CA SER A 196 -3.46 29.67 -8.63
C SER A 196 -2.54 30.73 -9.26
N LEU A 197 -1.26 30.45 -9.32
CA LEU A 197 -0.26 31.43 -9.73
C LEU A 197 -0.12 31.61 -11.25
N GLN A 198 -0.72 30.77 -12.11
CA GLN A 198 -0.59 30.91 -13.57
C GLN A 198 -1.76 30.30 -14.36
N SER A 199 -1.98 30.80 -15.60
CA SER A 199 -2.99 30.31 -16.53
C SER A 199 -2.54 29.04 -17.24
N PHE A 200 -3.39 28.02 -17.26
CA PHE A 200 -3.15 26.68 -17.81
C PHE A 200 -2.82 26.65 -19.31
N THR A 201 -3.27 27.65 -20.07
CA THR A 201 -3.23 27.64 -21.54
C THR A 201 -1.86 27.91 -22.16
N SER A 202 -0.90 28.51 -21.44
CA SER A 202 0.41 28.89 -22.01
C SER A 202 1.46 27.76 -21.97
N ILE A 203 1.23 26.71 -21.21
CA ILE A 203 2.25 25.72 -20.81
C ILE A 203 2.18 24.42 -21.62
N MET A 204 0.99 24.02 -22.07
CA MET A 204 0.79 22.71 -22.70
C MET A 204 1.53 22.45 -24.01
N ARG A 205 1.98 23.45 -24.71
CA ARG A 205 2.50 23.27 -26.09
C ARG A 205 4.04 23.24 -26.22
N LYS A 206 4.79 23.80 -25.26
CA LYS A 206 6.26 23.86 -25.35
C LYS A 206 7.01 22.90 -24.42
N ASP A 207 6.38 22.42 -23.35
CA ASP A 207 7.10 21.84 -22.23
C ASP A 207 7.02 20.31 -22.07
N PHE A 208 6.16 19.60 -22.80
CA PHE A 208 5.99 18.15 -22.60
C PHE A 208 7.26 17.36 -22.89
N ILE A 209 7.96 17.67 -23.99
CA ILE A 209 9.23 16.99 -24.35
C ILE A 209 10.33 17.34 -23.34
N THR A 210 10.39 18.61 -22.94
CA THR A 210 11.35 19.11 -21.94
C THR A 210 11.09 18.46 -20.58
N LEU A 211 9.83 18.26 -20.22
CA LEU A 211 9.41 17.57 -19.00
C LEU A 211 9.77 16.09 -19.03
N LEU A 212 9.51 15.41 -20.12
CA LEU A 212 9.88 14.00 -20.29
C LEU A 212 11.40 13.83 -20.20
N GLN A 213 12.18 14.72 -20.85
CA GLN A 213 13.63 14.73 -20.77
C GLN A 213 14.14 15.00 -19.33
N LYS A 214 13.48 15.93 -18.61
CA LYS A 214 13.81 16.19 -17.19
C LYS A 214 13.54 14.96 -16.34
N VAL A 215 12.39 14.30 -16.51
CA VAL A 215 12.04 13.08 -15.80
C VAL A 215 13.04 11.97 -16.06
N LEU A 216 13.38 11.73 -17.34
CA LEU A 216 14.39 10.72 -17.70
C LEU A 216 15.76 11.03 -17.10
N ARG A 217 16.15 12.30 -17.08
CA ARG A 217 17.36 12.76 -16.43
C ARG A 217 17.32 12.54 -14.93
N ASP A 218 16.20 12.91 -14.26
CA ASP A 218 16.03 12.74 -12.81
C ASP A 218 16.05 11.25 -12.40
N VAL A 219 15.47 10.38 -13.21
CA VAL A 219 15.55 8.91 -13.02
C VAL A 219 17.00 8.43 -13.20
N ARG A 220 17.70 8.87 -14.25
CA ARG A 220 19.10 8.50 -14.50
C ARG A 220 20.02 8.96 -13.39
N GLU A 221 19.87 10.21 -12.94
CA GLU A 221 20.66 10.76 -11.82
C GLU A 221 20.35 10.03 -10.51
N GLY A 222 19.09 9.71 -10.26
CA GLY A 222 18.67 8.91 -9.11
C GLY A 222 19.28 7.51 -9.13
N LEU A 223 19.24 6.81 -10.28
CA LEU A 223 19.88 5.49 -10.47
C LEU A 223 21.37 5.55 -10.24
N ALA A 224 22.06 6.56 -10.81
CA ALA A 224 23.50 6.77 -10.59
C ALA A 224 23.80 7.02 -9.10
N TYR A 225 22.98 7.82 -8.42
CA TYR A 225 23.14 8.07 -6.98
C TYR A 225 22.90 6.83 -6.13
N VAL A 226 21.89 6.03 -6.43
CA VAL A 226 21.62 4.77 -5.71
C VAL A 226 22.73 3.75 -5.97
N SER A 227 23.23 3.65 -7.20
CA SER A 227 24.31 2.70 -7.56
C SER A 227 25.67 3.08 -6.95
N SER A 228 25.87 4.36 -6.60
CA SER A 228 27.12 4.81 -5.95
C SER A 228 27.21 4.39 -4.47
N SER A 229 26.10 4.03 -3.83
CA SER A 229 26.07 3.60 -2.43
C SER A 229 25.46 2.21 -2.28
N LYS A 230 26.29 1.21 -1.95
CA LYS A 230 25.84 -0.17 -1.72
C LYS A 230 24.75 -0.26 -0.64
N LYS A 231 24.86 0.55 0.43
CA LYS A 231 23.86 0.59 1.51
C LYS A 231 22.52 1.10 1.02
N LEU A 232 22.54 2.13 0.17
CA LEU A 232 21.33 2.73 -0.40
C LEU A 232 20.66 1.79 -1.40
N PHE A 233 21.47 1.16 -2.28
CA PHE A 233 20.98 0.16 -3.23
C PHE A 233 20.35 -1.03 -2.51
N ASP A 234 21.02 -1.57 -1.49
CA ASP A 234 20.51 -2.67 -0.67
C ASP A 234 19.18 -2.31 0.03
N ALA A 235 19.09 -1.10 0.61
CA ALA A 235 17.86 -0.65 1.26
C ALA A 235 16.70 -0.51 0.25
N LEU A 236 16.95 0.06 -0.93
CA LEU A 236 15.96 0.20 -1.98
C LEU A 236 15.49 -1.18 -2.49
N LEU A 237 16.41 -2.10 -2.74
CA LEU A 237 16.11 -3.47 -3.17
C LEU A 237 15.24 -4.20 -2.14
N LEU A 238 15.57 -4.08 -0.86
CA LEU A 238 14.81 -4.70 0.21
C LEU A 238 13.40 -4.14 0.31
N LEU A 239 13.26 -2.82 0.30
CA LEU A 239 11.94 -2.17 0.35
C LEU A 239 11.08 -2.53 -0.88
N THR A 240 11.67 -2.49 -2.07
CA THR A 240 10.98 -2.92 -3.30
C THR A 240 10.54 -4.39 -3.21
N GLY A 241 11.45 -5.28 -2.81
CA GLY A 241 11.15 -6.70 -2.66
C GLY A 241 10.05 -6.96 -1.64
N THR A 242 10.08 -6.27 -0.51
CA THR A 242 9.06 -6.40 0.55
C THR A 242 7.67 -5.98 0.04
N GLN A 243 7.59 -4.85 -0.66
CA GLN A 243 6.33 -4.36 -1.21
C GLN A 243 5.78 -5.31 -2.29
N ILE A 244 6.64 -5.85 -3.14
CA ILE A 244 6.24 -6.85 -4.15
C ILE A 244 5.69 -8.11 -3.46
N ILE A 245 6.37 -8.63 -2.44
CA ILE A 245 5.93 -9.81 -1.68
C ILE A 245 4.59 -9.55 -1.00
N LEU A 246 4.42 -8.40 -0.33
CA LEU A 246 3.15 -8.04 0.28
C LEU A 246 2.02 -7.94 -0.75
N THR A 247 2.30 -7.39 -1.95
CA THR A 247 1.32 -7.32 -3.03
C THR A 247 0.96 -8.73 -3.54
N ILE A 248 1.93 -9.62 -3.73
CA ILE A 248 1.67 -11.02 -4.11
C ILE A 248 0.81 -11.71 -3.04
N LEU A 249 1.15 -11.57 -1.75
CA LEU A 249 0.37 -12.16 -0.66
C LEU A 249 -1.05 -11.56 -0.60
N GLY A 250 -1.20 -10.28 -0.85
CA GLY A 250 -2.50 -9.62 -0.95
C GLY A 250 -3.36 -10.15 -2.10
N THR A 251 -2.75 -10.40 -3.27
CA THR A 251 -3.46 -10.98 -4.43
C THR A 251 -3.84 -12.44 -4.22
N LEU A 252 -3.02 -13.19 -3.48
CA LEU A 252 -3.27 -14.61 -3.17
C LEU A 252 -4.18 -14.81 -1.97
N GLY A 253 -4.42 -13.78 -1.15
CA GLY A 253 -5.22 -13.85 0.08
C GLY A 253 -6.61 -14.46 -0.13
N PRO A 254 -7.42 -13.99 -1.09
CA PRO A 254 -8.74 -14.57 -1.38
C PRO A 254 -8.66 -16.06 -1.76
N GLY A 255 -7.74 -16.42 -2.64
CA GLY A 255 -7.53 -17.82 -3.05
C GLY A 255 -6.97 -18.70 -1.93
N PHE A 256 -6.21 -18.13 -1.02
CA PHE A 256 -5.72 -18.82 0.16
C PHE A 256 -6.87 -19.12 1.14
N ALA A 257 -7.77 -18.15 1.37
CA ALA A 257 -8.94 -18.34 2.22
C ALA A 257 -9.85 -19.45 1.69
N ASP A 258 -10.16 -19.42 0.40
CA ASP A 258 -11.05 -20.36 -0.28
C ASP A 258 -10.46 -21.77 -0.38
N ARG A 259 -9.34 -21.91 -1.11
CA ARG A 259 -8.76 -23.21 -1.49
C ARG A 259 -7.91 -23.86 -0.40
N VAL A 260 -7.44 -23.08 0.57
CA VAL A 260 -6.47 -23.54 1.56
C VAL A 260 -7.04 -23.57 2.97
N LEU A 261 -7.66 -22.48 3.40
CA LEU A 261 -8.32 -22.42 4.70
C LEU A 261 -9.71 -23.05 4.68
N GLU A 262 -10.32 -23.15 3.48
CA GLU A 262 -11.69 -23.66 3.30
C GLU A 262 -12.72 -22.82 4.08
N ILE A 263 -12.50 -21.50 4.13
CA ILE A 263 -13.38 -20.50 4.73
C ILE A 263 -13.98 -19.60 3.66
N ASP A 264 -15.03 -18.87 4.00
CA ASP A 264 -15.60 -17.87 3.08
C ASP A 264 -14.52 -16.84 2.71
N VAL A 265 -14.39 -16.53 1.41
CA VAL A 265 -13.42 -15.57 0.87
C VAL A 265 -13.51 -14.21 1.58
N ARG A 266 -14.72 -13.80 2.00
CA ARG A 266 -14.95 -12.56 2.76
C ARG A 266 -14.24 -12.54 4.12
N ASP A 267 -14.03 -13.70 4.70
CA ASP A 267 -13.36 -13.85 5.99
C ASP A 267 -11.82 -13.73 5.87
N ALA A 268 -11.26 -13.72 4.63
CA ALA A 268 -9.84 -13.47 4.40
C ALA A 268 -9.36 -12.15 5.04
N SER A 269 -10.21 -11.13 5.07
CA SER A 269 -9.91 -9.86 5.74
C SER A 269 -9.59 -10.04 7.22
N ILE A 270 -10.33 -10.89 7.92
CA ILE A 270 -10.22 -11.09 9.38
C ILE A 270 -9.10 -12.08 9.70
N TYR A 271 -9.05 -13.23 9.00
CA TYR A 271 -8.12 -14.32 9.37
C TYR A 271 -6.73 -14.20 8.74
N ILE A 272 -6.58 -13.44 7.65
CA ILE A 272 -5.28 -13.25 6.96
C ILE A 272 -4.81 -11.82 7.11
N THR A 273 -5.61 -10.85 6.67
CA THR A 273 -5.16 -9.46 6.56
C THR A 273 -5.06 -8.77 7.93
N ALA A 274 -6.06 -8.95 8.80
CA ALA A 274 -6.05 -8.31 10.12
C ALA A 274 -4.85 -8.71 10.98
N PRO A 275 -4.49 -10.00 11.16
CA PRO A 275 -3.32 -10.35 11.93
C PRO A 275 -2.02 -9.84 11.34
N VAL A 276 -1.85 -9.83 10.01
CA VAL A 276 -0.68 -9.24 9.36
C VAL A 276 -0.57 -7.75 9.66
N VAL A 277 -1.65 -6.99 9.52
CA VAL A 277 -1.68 -5.54 9.80
C VAL A 277 -1.39 -5.26 11.26
N ILE A 278 -2.01 -5.99 12.19
CA ILE A 278 -1.74 -5.86 13.64
C ILE A 278 -0.28 -6.18 13.92
N GLY A 279 0.26 -7.22 13.30
CA GLY A 279 1.67 -7.61 13.42
C GLY A 279 2.61 -6.53 12.90
N ILE A 280 2.30 -5.89 11.76
CA ILE A 280 3.07 -4.76 11.23
C ILE A 280 3.07 -3.59 12.24
N ILE A 281 1.93 -3.23 12.81
CA ILE A 281 1.82 -2.14 13.78
C ILE A 281 2.64 -2.46 15.03
N VAL A 282 2.43 -3.63 15.64
CA VAL A 282 3.15 -4.05 16.85
C VAL A 282 4.65 -4.15 16.60
N GLY A 283 5.05 -4.73 15.46
CA GLY A 283 6.46 -4.84 15.07
C GLY A 283 7.11 -3.47 14.86
N ALA A 284 6.40 -2.53 14.20
CA ALA A 284 6.92 -1.17 13.98
C ALA A 284 7.09 -0.42 15.30
N LEU A 285 6.13 -0.53 16.22
CA LEU A 285 6.21 0.06 17.56
C LEU A 285 7.39 -0.55 18.36
N TRP A 286 7.57 -1.87 18.29
CA TRP A 286 8.68 -2.53 18.97
C TRP A 286 10.03 -2.11 18.40
N VAL A 287 10.19 -2.04 17.08
CA VAL A 287 11.43 -1.56 16.44
C VAL A 287 11.69 -0.10 16.79
N GLY A 288 10.66 0.74 16.82
CA GLY A 288 10.78 2.15 17.15
C GLY A 288 11.16 2.42 18.62
N SER A 289 10.67 1.58 19.56
CA SER A 289 10.86 1.78 21.01
C SER A 289 12.10 1.09 21.55
N ILE A 290 12.39 -0.14 21.15
CA ILE A 290 13.46 -0.98 21.71
C ILE A 290 14.49 -1.36 20.64
N GLY A 291 14.03 -1.49 19.38
CA GLY A 291 14.87 -1.96 18.28
C GLY A 291 16.02 -1.04 17.93
N TYR A 292 15.97 0.27 18.31
CA TYR A 292 17.04 1.22 18.09
C TYR A 292 18.35 0.84 18.81
N GLN A 293 18.27 0.03 19.85
CA GLN A 293 19.44 -0.51 20.58
C GLN A 293 20.16 -1.64 19.80
N ARG A 294 19.55 -2.14 18.72
CA ARG A 294 20.10 -3.20 17.88
C ARG A 294 20.59 -2.66 16.55
N SER A 295 21.60 -3.32 15.97
CA SER A 295 22.06 -2.92 14.63
C SER A 295 20.95 -3.13 13.58
N LYS A 296 20.76 -2.14 12.69
CA LYS A 296 19.76 -2.18 11.62
C LYS A 296 19.92 -3.44 10.75
N GLU A 297 21.17 -3.81 10.47
CA GLU A 297 21.51 -4.98 9.68
C GLU A 297 21.04 -6.29 10.35
N ARG A 298 21.14 -6.39 11.69
CA ARG A 298 20.66 -7.56 12.45
C ARG A 298 19.15 -7.66 12.39
N LEU A 299 18.43 -6.55 12.57
CA LEU A 299 16.97 -6.51 12.46
C LEU A 299 16.49 -6.92 11.06
N ILE A 300 17.11 -6.39 10.01
CA ILE A 300 16.80 -6.74 8.62
C ILE A 300 17.01 -8.24 8.38
N ARG A 301 18.15 -8.79 8.81
CA ARG A 301 18.46 -10.23 8.64
C ARG A 301 17.45 -11.12 9.34
N THR A 302 17.14 -10.82 10.60
CA THR A 302 16.13 -11.57 11.35
C THR A 302 14.75 -11.46 10.70
N GLY A 303 14.38 -10.27 10.21
CA GLY A 303 13.13 -10.05 9.49
C GLY A 303 13.01 -10.89 8.21
N ILE A 304 14.06 -10.92 7.37
CA ILE A 304 14.06 -11.72 6.13
C ILE A 304 13.94 -13.21 6.47
N PHE A 305 14.81 -13.70 7.38
CA PHE A 305 14.83 -15.12 7.72
C PHE A 305 13.53 -15.59 8.35
N SER A 306 12.98 -14.83 9.31
CA SER A 306 11.71 -15.16 9.96
C SER A 306 10.54 -15.09 9.00
N ALA A 307 10.46 -14.09 8.13
CA ALA A 307 9.38 -13.99 7.13
C ALA A 307 9.36 -15.21 6.20
N GLY A 308 10.51 -15.58 5.63
CA GLY A 308 10.62 -16.77 4.78
C GLY A 308 10.25 -18.06 5.50
N THR A 309 10.78 -18.26 6.72
CA THR A 309 10.51 -19.45 7.53
C THR A 309 9.03 -19.55 7.92
N ILE A 310 8.39 -18.43 8.30
CA ILE A 310 6.97 -18.40 8.65
C ILE A 310 6.11 -18.79 7.44
N LEU A 311 6.41 -18.26 6.24
CA LEU A 311 5.68 -18.64 5.03
C LEU A 311 5.81 -20.13 4.70
N MET A 312 7.00 -20.71 4.90
CA MET A 312 7.20 -22.15 4.75
C MET A 312 6.39 -22.94 5.78
N ILE A 313 6.40 -22.53 7.05
CA ILE A 313 5.64 -23.18 8.13
C ILE A 313 4.15 -23.12 7.83
N ILE A 314 3.60 -21.97 7.44
CA ILE A 314 2.19 -21.82 7.02
C ILE A 314 1.87 -22.86 5.93
N SER A 315 2.69 -22.95 4.90
CA SER A 315 2.43 -23.86 3.78
C SER A 315 2.55 -25.34 4.19
N ILE A 316 3.51 -25.68 5.08
CA ILE A 316 3.70 -27.03 5.60
C ILE A 316 2.51 -27.46 6.47
N ILE A 317 2.08 -26.64 7.42
CA ILE A 317 0.93 -26.92 8.30
C ILE A 317 -0.31 -27.25 7.46
N ILE A 318 -0.55 -26.45 6.42
CA ILE A 318 -1.68 -26.65 5.53
C ILE A 318 -1.58 -27.99 4.77
N ARG A 319 -0.38 -28.33 4.29
CA ARG A 319 -0.18 -29.61 3.59
C ARG A 319 -0.39 -30.81 4.53
N PHE A 320 0.11 -30.72 5.76
CA PHE A 320 -0.03 -31.80 6.75
C PHE A 320 -1.45 -31.93 7.27
N SER A 321 -2.22 -30.85 7.38
CA SER A 321 -3.64 -30.92 7.78
C SER A 321 -4.52 -31.71 6.79
N ARG A 322 -4.05 -31.88 5.55
CA ARG A 322 -4.73 -32.68 4.50
C ARG A 322 -4.27 -34.15 4.45
N VAL A 323 -3.26 -34.53 5.22
CA VAL A 323 -2.78 -35.91 5.27
C VAL A 323 -3.66 -36.72 6.20
N VAL A 324 -4.18 -37.84 5.71
CA VAL A 324 -5.04 -38.78 6.46
C VAL A 324 -4.32 -39.22 7.75
N GLY A 325 -4.99 -39.07 8.89
CA GLY A 325 -4.46 -39.46 10.22
C GLY A 325 -4.03 -38.31 11.11
N MET A 326 -3.81 -37.08 10.57
CA MET A 326 -3.48 -35.88 11.38
C MET A 326 -4.64 -34.88 11.49
N GLN A 327 -5.79 -35.20 10.90
CA GLN A 327 -6.95 -34.32 10.90
C GLN A 327 -7.44 -33.95 12.31
N TRP A 328 -7.34 -34.86 13.27
CA TRP A 328 -7.76 -34.65 14.66
C TRP A 328 -6.84 -33.67 15.43
N ILE A 329 -5.55 -33.56 15.07
CA ILE A 329 -4.60 -32.62 15.69
C ILE A 329 -4.84 -31.18 15.17
N PHE A 330 -5.27 -31.07 13.92
CA PHE A 330 -5.52 -29.79 13.22
C PHE A 330 -7.02 -29.55 13.01
N ASP A 331 -7.86 -29.97 13.94
CA ASP A 331 -9.28 -29.64 13.93
C ASP A 331 -9.45 -28.12 13.89
N SER A 332 -10.56 -27.63 13.33
CA SER A 332 -10.81 -26.21 13.04
C SER A 332 -10.54 -25.30 14.23
N PHE A 333 -10.63 -25.83 15.45
CA PHE A 333 -10.39 -25.11 16.70
C PHE A 333 -8.94 -24.64 16.91
N LEU A 334 -7.93 -25.44 16.53
CA LEU A 334 -6.51 -25.07 16.70
C LEU A 334 -5.90 -24.47 15.42
N ARG A 335 -6.38 -24.86 14.26
CA ARG A 335 -5.83 -24.43 12.97
C ARG A 335 -5.94 -22.93 12.75
N LEU A 336 -7.13 -22.35 12.96
CA LEU A 336 -7.36 -20.91 12.70
C LEU A 336 -6.56 -20.02 13.68
N PRO A 337 -6.56 -20.24 15.01
CA PRO A 337 -5.72 -19.46 15.92
C PRO A 337 -4.21 -19.57 15.62
N LEU A 338 -3.73 -20.76 15.25
CA LEU A 338 -2.32 -20.96 14.91
C LEU A 338 -1.94 -20.17 13.64
N LEU A 339 -2.76 -20.23 12.60
CA LEU A 339 -2.54 -19.47 11.38
C LEU A 339 -2.67 -17.96 11.63
N PHE A 340 -3.61 -17.53 12.46
CA PHE A 340 -3.72 -16.13 12.89
C PHE A 340 -2.42 -15.66 13.55
N LEU A 341 -1.85 -16.45 14.46
CA LEU A 341 -0.56 -16.17 15.10
C LEU A 341 0.58 -16.10 14.09
N LEU A 342 0.63 -17.03 13.13
CA LEU A 342 1.67 -17.05 12.10
C LEU A 342 1.57 -15.84 11.16
N PHE A 343 0.37 -15.44 10.76
CA PHE A 343 0.16 -14.22 9.99
C PHE A 343 0.51 -12.96 10.79
N PHE A 344 0.20 -12.92 12.07
CA PHE A 344 0.64 -11.84 12.97
C PHE A 344 2.18 -11.77 13.02
N LEU A 345 2.86 -12.90 13.24
CA LEU A 345 4.32 -12.95 13.25
C LEU A 345 4.94 -12.59 11.90
N LEU A 346 4.27 -12.91 10.79
CA LEU A 346 4.68 -12.47 9.45
C LEU A 346 4.65 -10.94 9.33
N GLY A 347 3.62 -10.30 9.87
CA GLY A 347 3.53 -8.84 9.97
C GLY A 347 4.65 -8.23 10.81
N VAL A 348 4.96 -8.82 11.97
CA VAL A 348 6.10 -8.41 12.80
C VAL A 348 7.42 -8.55 12.03
N ALA A 349 7.63 -9.68 11.35
CA ALA A 349 8.83 -9.93 10.54
C ALA A 349 8.98 -8.89 9.40
N ASN A 350 7.86 -8.50 8.78
CA ASN A 350 7.85 -7.43 7.79
C ASN A 350 8.35 -6.10 8.38
N SER A 351 7.90 -5.72 9.57
CA SER A 351 8.34 -4.48 10.23
C SER A 351 9.81 -4.49 10.62
N LEU A 352 10.36 -5.67 11.01
CA LEU A 352 11.79 -5.83 11.28
C LEU A 352 12.65 -5.54 10.04
N LEU A 353 12.09 -5.69 8.86
CA LEU A 353 12.76 -5.42 7.60
C LEU A 353 12.49 -4.00 7.10
N ASP A 354 11.22 -3.60 7.08
CA ASP A 354 10.77 -2.35 6.47
C ASP A 354 11.24 -1.11 7.23
N VAL A 355 11.07 -1.07 8.56
CA VAL A 355 11.40 0.10 9.38
C VAL A 355 12.89 0.45 9.34
N PRO A 356 13.84 -0.50 9.56
CA PRO A 356 15.27 -0.17 9.46
C PRO A 356 15.71 0.17 8.02
N SER A 357 15.14 -0.49 6.99
CA SER A 357 15.45 -0.22 5.60
C SER A 357 15.01 1.20 5.19
N ASN A 358 13.81 1.61 5.58
CA ASN A 358 13.33 2.99 5.41
C ASN A 358 14.21 4.00 6.16
N SER A 359 14.65 3.67 7.38
CA SER A 359 15.56 4.52 8.16
C SER A 359 16.92 4.69 7.46
N ILE A 360 17.47 3.61 6.84
CA ILE A 360 18.69 3.69 6.03
C ILE A 360 18.46 4.58 4.81
N LEU A 361 17.37 4.35 4.07
CA LEU A 361 17.02 5.14 2.90
C LEU A 361 16.93 6.64 3.24
N GLN A 362 16.23 6.99 4.32
CA GLN A 362 16.05 8.37 4.77
C GLN A 362 17.34 9.03 5.23
N SER A 363 18.22 8.29 5.92
CA SER A 363 19.47 8.83 6.45
C SER A 363 20.53 9.01 5.37
N GLN A 364 20.53 8.18 4.34
CA GLN A 364 21.49 8.25 3.22
C GLN A 364 21.04 9.21 2.12
N ALA A 365 19.73 9.45 1.97
CA ALA A 365 19.18 10.33 0.96
C ALA A 365 19.14 11.78 1.48
N GLN A 366 19.94 12.68 0.89
CA GLN A 366 20.00 14.09 1.29
C GLN A 366 19.28 15.01 0.27
N GLY A 367 18.65 16.07 0.79
CA GLY A 367 18.08 17.15 -0.02
C GLY A 367 17.07 16.66 -1.07
N THR A 368 17.23 17.10 -2.30
CA THR A 368 16.36 16.78 -3.44
C THR A 368 16.43 15.31 -3.87
N MET A 369 17.51 14.58 -3.51
CA MET A 369 17.64 13.16 -3.84
C MET A 369 16.64 12.28 -3.09
N ARG A 370 16.15 12.70 -1.92
CA ARG A 370 15.14 11.93 -1.15
C ARG A 370 13.85 11.71 -1.95
N SER A 371 13.29 12.75 -2.55
CA SER A 371 12.08 12.65 -3.37
C SER A 371 12.29 11.78 -4.61
N ARG A 372 13.45 11.90 -5.27
CA ARG A 372 13.81 11.08 -6.44
C ARG A 372 13.90 9.59 -6.08
N ILE A 373 14.52 9.26 -4.95
CA ILE A 373 14.67 7.86 -4.49
C ILE A 373 13.32 7.25 -4.13
N TYR A 374 12.44 7.99 -3.44
CA TYR A 374 11.08 7.50 -3.18
C TYR A 374 10.25 7.37 -4.47
N GLY A 375 10.43 8.29 -5.43
CA GLY A 375 9.84 8.15 -6.77
C GLY A 375 10.32 6.88 -7.48
N MET A 376 11.61 6.56 -7.37
CA MET A 376 12.17 5.31 -7.91
C MET A 376 11.64 4.07 -7.19
N LEU A 377 11.47 4.10 -5.86
CA LEU A 377 10.84 3.02 -5.09
C LEU A 377 9.43 2.75 -5.61
N THR A 378 8.62 3.81 -5.76
CA THR A 378 7.25 3.70 -6.29
C THR A 378 7.23 3.15 -7.71
N ALA A 379 8.13 3.64 -8.58
CA ALA A 379 8.26 3.15 -9.95
C ALA A 379 8.76 1.70 -10.02
N ALA A 380 9.67 1.30 -9.13
CA ALA A 380 10.15 -0.08 -9.06
C ALA A 380 9.05 -1.04 -8.59
N VAL A 381 8.29 -0.67 -7.57
CA VAL A 381 7.16 -1.47 -7.08
C VAL A 381 6.06 -1.54 -8.15
N GLY A 382 5.64 -0.40 -8.72
CA GLY A 382 4.59 -0.33 -9.72
C GLY A 382 4.98 -0.86 -11.10
N GLY A 383 6.29 -0.83 -11.45
CA GLY A 383 6.80 -1.30 -12.76
C GLY A 383 7.35 -2.73 -12.68
N ILE A 384 8.49 -2.90 -11.99
CA ILE A 384 9.17 -4.20 -11.91
C ILE A 384 8.31 -5.22 -11.13
N GLY A 385 7.58 -4.76 -10.11
CA GLY A 385 6.70 -5.59 -9.30
C GLY A 385 5.50 -6.18 -10.04
N ILE A 386 5.11 -5.62 -11.18
CA ILE A 386 4.00 -6.10 -12.01
C ILE A 386 4.19 -7.56 -12.44
N LEU A 387 5.36 -7.89 -12.99
CA LEU A 387 5.64 -9.23 -13.49
C LEU A 387 5.58 -10.31 -12.39
N PRO A 388 6.25 -10.17 -11.24
CA PRO A 388 6.13 -11.11 -10.14
C PRO A 388 4.71 -11.27 -9.60
N VAL A 389 3.92 -10.19 -9.55
CA VAL A 389 2.53 -10.24 -9.06
C VAL A 389 1.65 -11.07 -10.00
N ILE A 390 1.73 -10.84 -11.31
CA ILE A 390 1.00 -11.66 -12.31
C ILE A 390 1.48 -13.10 -12.27
N ALA A 391 2.79 -13.31 -12.28
CA ALA A 391 3.37 -14.66 -12.23
C ALA A 391 2.90 -15.40 -10.96
N GLY A 392 2.83 -14.71 -9.80
CA GLY A 392 2.29 -15.26 -8.57
C GLY A 392 0.85 -15.76 -8.72
N GLY A 393 -0.03 -14.97 -9.32
CA GLY A 393 -1.42 -15.37 -9.58
C GLY A 393 -1.57 -16.52 -10.56
N VAL A 394 -0.87 -16.47 -11.69
CA VAL A 394 -0.87 -17.54 -12.72
C VAL A 394 -0.34 -18.84 -12.14
N LEU A 395 0.78 -18.80 -11.43
CA LEU A 395 1.35 -19.97 -10.78
C LEU A 395 0.42 -20.52 -9.68
N ALA A 396 -0.27 -19.64 -8.94
CA ALA A 396 -1.21 -20.06 -7.90
C ALA A 396 -2.42 -20.80 -8.49
N ASP A 397 -2.89 -20.37 -9.66
CA ASP A 397 -3.96 -21.07 -10.38
C ASP A 397 -3.48 -22.39 -10.99
N ALA A 398 -2.22 -22.46 -11.49
CA ALA A 398 -1.65 -23.64 -12.13
C ALA A 398 -1.19 -24.74 -11.15
N ILE A 399 -0.45 -24.37 -10.10
CA ILE A 399 0.17 -25.35 -9.18
C ILE A 399 -0.41 -25.33 -7.78
N GLY A 400 -1.29 -24.36 -7.48
CA GLY A 400 -1.95 -24.15 -6.19
C GLY A 400 -1.27 -23.11 -5.31
N VAL A 401 -2.09 -22.35 -4.59
CA VAL A 401 -1.66 -21.22 -3.74
C VAL A 401 -0.64 -21.62 -2.68
N GLY A 402 -0.86 -22.78 -2.03
CA GLY A 402 0.05 -23.27 -0.97
C GLY A 402 1.48 -23.53 -1.50
N LYS A 403 1.63 -24.10 -2.71
CA LYS A 403 2.95 -24.34 -3.30
C LYS A 403 3.65 -23.04 -3.65
N VAL A 404 2.93 -22.05 -4.14
CA VAL A 404 3.49 -20.72 -4.44
C VAL A 404 3.98 -20.04 -3.18
N ILE A 405 3.20 -20.06 -2.09
CA ILE A 405 3.60 -19.48 -0.79
C ILE A 405 4.84 -20.22 -0.24
N PHE A 406 4.90 -21.55 -0.36
CA PHE A 406 6.08 -22.31 0.02
C PHE A 406 7.32 -21.90 -0.76
N SER A 407 7.20 -21.81 -2.09
CA SER A 407 8.32 -21.43 -2.97
C SER A 407 8.82 -20.01 -2.66
N LEU A 408 7.91 -19.06 -2.42
CA LEU A 408 8.25 -17.71 -1.99
C LEU A 408 9.00 -17.76 -0.63
N GLY A 409 8.46 -18.46 0.34
CA GLY A 409 9.10 -18.62 1.66
C GLY A 409 10.50 -19.23 1.55
N PHE A 410 10.66 -20.25 0.70
CA PHE A 410 11.95 -20.91 0.45
C PHE A 410 12.98 -19.95 -0.16
N VAL A 411 12.61 -19.20 -1.21
CA VAL A 411 13.48 -18.21 -1.84
C VAL A 411 13.90 -17.12 -0.86
N ILE A 412 12.94 -16.61 -0.07
CA ILE A 412 13.21 -15.57 0.95
C ILE A 412 14.16 -16.10 2.02
N THR A 413 13.95 -17.34 2.50
CA THR A 413 14.82 -17.97 3.50
C THR A 413 16.23 -18.17 2.96
N LEU A 414 16.38 -18.67 1.74
CA LEU A 414 17.69 -18.81 1.09
C LEU A 414 18.41 -17.48 0.94
N PHE A 415 17.70 -16.44 0.56
CA PHE A 415 18.25 -15.08 0.47
C PHE A 415 18.69 -14.58 1.84
N GLY A 416 17.91 -14.85 2.89
CA GLY A 416 18.27 -14.55 4.28
C GLY A 416 19.55 -15.26 4.73
N LEU A 417 19.67 -16.56 4.44
CA LEU A 417 20.86 -17.37 4.74
C LEU A 417 22.10 -16.90 3.97
N TYR A 418 21.96 -16.56 2.69
CA TYR A 418 23.05 -15.98 1.89
C TYR A 418 23.57 -14.69 2.52
N ARG A 419 22.69 -13.80 2.96
CA ARG A 419 23.07 -12.56 3.65
C ARG A 419 23.72 -12.81 5.03
N LEU A 420 23.31 -13.87 5.75
CA LEU A 420 23.94 -14.24 7.01
C LEU A 420 25.41 -14.64 6.82
N LYS A 421 25.74 -15.40 5.78
CA LYS A 421 27.12 -15.83 5.50
C LYS A 421 28.04 -14.67 5.11
N ARG A 422 27.57 -13.73 4.31
CA ARG A 422 28.39 -12.63 3.72
C ARG A 422 28.82 -11.56 4.73
N TYR A 423 28.25 -11.50 5.91
CA TYR A 423 28.58 -10.53 6.96
C TYR A 423 29.40 -11.13 8.12
N ASN A 424 29.59 -12.44 8.11
CA ASN A 424 30.48 -13.12 9.06
C ASN A 424 31.89 -13.32 8.47
N THR A 425 32.09 -12.95 7.24
CA THR A 425 33.37 -12.77 6.52
C THR A 425 33.65 -11.28 6.29
#